data_5398a1f0cd1e130d0ebf45410f58d891
#
_entry.id   5398a1f0cd1e130d0ebf45410f58d891
#
_cell.length_a   1.000
_cell.length_b   1.000
_cell.length_c   1.000
_cell.angle_alpha   90.00
_cell.angle_beta   90.00
_cell.angle_gamma   90.00
#
_symmetry.space_group_name_H-M   'P 1'
#
loop_
_entity.id
_entity.type
_entity.pdbx_description
1 polymer ?
#
loop_
_entity_poly.entity_id
_entity_poly.type
_entity_poly.pdbx_seq_one_letter_code
_entity_poly.pdbx_strand_id
1 'polypeptide(L)'
;KAEYTLHCFGYGDDHDAKLMQSMAERKAGNYYFVNDIKRVDECFVDCLGMVTTALAESGMIRITLKPSASGSVIRPIESHGPHAKVVNEKTVECEMLTIYAGLHKDFVFDVEFIPGGTHGGEPEEIEAELYFEFNKLGAQDLTKTSKIVKFRVVDDGGVDAQSQQGQVDSSASNNNSAVTKNILRVKAATVLKTVNTLCASNQKEIALTLVTGFISELEKVPTGLTADPLVQCLNSVMTTTKDLLLGDPSKSNFKIEN
;
A
#
# COMPACT_ATOMS: atom_id res chain seq x y z
N LYS A 1 19.53 -7.01 16.84
CA LYS A 1 18.07 -7.22 16.87
C LYS A 1 17.49 -6.41 18.02
N ALA A 2 16.34 -5.77 17.83
CA ALA A 2 15.64 -5.11 18.90
C ALA A 2 15.04 -6.20 19.81
N GLU A 3 15.40 -6.18 21.10
CA GLU A 3 14.89 -7.12 22.10
C GLU A 3 13.47 -6.73 22.56
N TYR A 4 12.94 -5.61 22.06
CA TYR A 4 11.64 -5.07 22.43
C TYR A 4 11.02 -4.27 21.30
N THR A 5 9.70 -4.19 21.27
CA THR A 5 8.92 -3.32 20.41
C THR A 5 8.61 -2.02 21.15
N LEU A 6 8.71 -0.87 20.48
CA LEU A 6 8.43 0.44 21.05
C LEU A 6 7.22 1.07 20.40
N HIS A 7 6.15 1.24 21.16
CA HIS A 7 4.96 2.00 20.74
C HIS A 7 4.99 3.39 21.38
N CYS A 8 4.77 4.42 20.56
CA CYS A 8 4.81 5.81 21.00
C CYS A 8 3.40 6.42 20.96
N PHE A 9 3.05 7.18 22.00
CA PHE A 9 1.76 7.89 22.08
C PHE A 9 2.04 9.38 22.24
N GLY A 10 1.69 10.18 21.22
CA GLY A 10 1.82 11.64 21.27
C GLY A 10 0.49 12.27 21.67
N TYR A 11 0.53 13.06 22.74
CA TYR A 11 -0.64 13.76 23.27
C TYR A 11 -0.60 15.24 22.91
N GLY A 12 -1.72 15.75 22.39
CA GLY A 12 -1.83 17.17 22.03
C GLY A 12 -0.95 17.55 20.84
N ASP A 13 -0.77 18.85 20.63
CA ASP A 13 -0.11 19.39 19.44
C ASP A 13 1.36 19.81 19.67
N ASP A 14 1.88 19.69 20.88
CA ASP A 14 3.19 20.21 21.31
C ASP A 14 4.29 19.15 21.42
N HIS A 15 4.10 17.96 20.81
CA HIS A 15 5.12 16.92 20.76
C HIS A 15 5.75 16.81 19.35
N ASP A 16 6.97 16.27 19.29
CA ASP A 16 7.65 15.98 18.04
C ASP A 16 7.15 14.66 17.43
N ALA A 17 6.12 14.74 16.60
CA ALA A 17 5.51 13.60 15.91
C ALA A 17 6.51 12.83 15.04
N LYS A 18 7.42 13.54 14.33
CA LYS A 18 8.44 12.90 13.46
C LYS A 18 9.43 12.08 14.27
N LEU A 19 9.88 12.61 15.40
CA LEU A 19 10.79 11.90 16.29
C LEU A 19 10.12 10.65 16.86
N MET A 20 8.90 10.78 17.39
CA MET A 20 8.15 9.67 17.98
C MET A 20 7.84 8.57 16.94
N GLN A 21 7.43 8.95 15.75
CA GLN A 21 7.22 8.02 14.64
C GLN A 21 8.52 7.30 14.27
N SER A 22 9.64 8.03 14.10
CA SER A 22 10.92 7.43 13.74
C SER A 22 11.44 6.46 14.81
N MET A 23 11.19 6.74 16.08
CA MET A 23 11.55 5.86 17.19
C MET A 23 10.71 4.57 17.19
N ALA A 24 9.40 4.68 16.99
CA ALA A 24 8.50 3.54 16.89
C ALA A 24 8.87 2.63 15.71
N GLU A 25 9.06 3.19 14.52
CA GLU A 25 9.42 2.45 13.30
C GLU A 25 10.74 1.67 13.45
N ARG A 26 11.76 2.28 14.09
CA ARG A 26 13.06 1.60 14.34
C ARG A 26 12.96 0.39 15.24
N LYS A 27 11.90 0.29 16.03
CA LYS A 27 11.67 -0.78 17.00
C LYS A 27 10.43 -1.60 16.68
N ALA A 28 10.03 -1.64 15.42
CA ALA A 28 8.89 -2.41 14.91
C ALA A 28 7.56 -2.12 15.63
N GLY A 29 7.42 -0.92 16.20
CA GLY A 29 6.21 -0.46 16.85
C GLY A 29 5.46 0.56 16.04
N ASN A 30 4.40 1.12 16.62
CA ASN A 30 3.53 2.11 16.00
C ASN A 30 3.55 3.42 16.79
N TYR A 31 3.35 4.51 16.07
CA TYR A 31 3.08 5.81 16.65
C TYR A 31 1.59 6.10 16.60
N TYR A 32 1.03 6.54 17.73
CA TYR A 32 -0.37 6.92 17.90
C TYR A 32 -0.45 8.39 18.25
N PHE A 33 -1.15 9.16 17.42
CA PHE A 33 -1.49 10.54 17.73
C PHE A 33 -2.81 10.59 18.48
N VAL A 34 -2.79 11.14 19.69
CA VAL A 34 -3.95 11.27 20.56
C VAL A 34 -4.32 12.75 20.68
N ASN A 35 -5.21 13.21 19.83
CA ASN A 35 -5.69 14.59 19.79
C ASN A 35 -6.72 14.91 20.89
N ASP A 36 -7.43 13.91 21.41
CA ASP A 36 -8.40 14.04 22.49
C ASP A 36 -8.16 12.93 23.52
N ILE A 37 -8.05 13.35 24.79
CA ILE A 37 -7.82 12.44 25.92
C ILE A 37 -8.92 11.37 26.04
N LYS A 38 -10.11 11.65 25.53
CA LYS A 38 -11.23 10.69 25.51
C LYS A 38 -11.00 9.49 24.57
N ARG A 39 -10.02 9.57 23.67
CA ARG A 39 -9.67 8.52 22.73
C ARG A 39 -8.41 7.75 23.10
N VAL A 40 -7.85 8.04 24.26
CA VAL A 40 -6.65 7.36 24.77
C VAL A 40 -6.88 5.86 24.90
N ASP A 41 -8.02 5.47 25.44
CA ASP A 41 -8.41 4.08 25.63
C ASP A 41 -8.50 3.31 24.30
N GLU A 42 -9.06 3.91 23.25
CA GLU A 42 -9.11 3.32 21.90
C GLU A 42 -7.69 3.02 21.39
N CYS A 43 -6.77 3.99 21.48
CA CYS A 43 -5.39 3.83 21.05
C CYS A 43 -4.65 2.74 21.85
N PHE A 44 -4.89 2.67 23.18
CA PHE A 44 -4.29 1.63 24.01
C PHE A 44 -4.87 0.24 23.72
N VAL A 45 -6.17 0.12 23.51
CA VAL A 45 -6.82 -1.15 23.16
C VAL A 45 -6.29 -1.66 21.82
N ASP A 46 -6.13 -0.78 20.82
CA ASP A 46 -5.53 -1.14 19.53
C ASP A 46 -4.08 -1.62 19.70
N CYS A 47 -3.26 -0.89 20.45
CA CYS A 47 -1.89 -1.26 20.75
C CYS A 47 -1.80 -2.62 21.47
N LEU A 48 -2.61 -2.83 22.51
CA LEU A 48 -2.65 -4.09 23.25
C LEU A 48 -3.15 -5.25 22.38
N GLY A 49 -4.15 -4.98 21.53
CA GLY A 49 -4.64 -5.94 20.54
C GLY A 49 -3.52 -6.43 19.62
N MET A 50 -2.72 -5.52 19.09
CA MET A 50 -1.55 -5.89 18.27
C MET A 50 -0.52 -6.69 19.04
N VAL A 51 -0.13 -6.24 20.25
CA VAL A 51 0.87 -6.94 21.06
C VAL A 51 0.43 -8.36 21.42
N THR A 52 -0.84 -8.55 21.77
CA THR A 52 -1.39 -9.86 22.18
C THR A 52 -1.65 -10.80 21.00
N THR A 53 -1.80 -10.28 19.79
CA THR A 53 -2.05 -11.07 18.57
C THR A 53 -0.81 -11.29 17.71
N ALA A 54 0.36 -10.82 18.14
CA ALA A 54 1.61 -11.05 17.43
C ALA A 54 1.94 -12.55 17.35
N LEU A 55 2.16 -13.05 16.14
CA LEU A 55 2.47 -14.45 15.85
C LEU A 55 3.93 -14.67 15.50
N ALA A 56 4.53 -13.70 14.83
CA ALA A 56 5.88 -13.81 14.32
C ALA A 56 6.54 -12.42 14.14
N GLU A 57 7.86 -12.44 14.06
CA GLU A 57 8.70 -11.27 13.83
C GLU A 57 9.62 -11.47 12.64
N SER A 58 10.10 -10.37 12.09
CA SER A 58 11.11 -10.37 11.01
C SER A 58 10.70 -11.22 9.80
N GLY A 59 9.43 -11.08 9.37
CA GLY A 59 8.95 -11.73 8.18
C GLY A 59 9.52 -11.09 6.92
N MET A 60 9.82 -11.93 5.91
CA MET A 60 10.19 -11.49 4.57
C MET A 60 9.38 -12.27 3.54
N ILE A 61 8.76 -11.55 2.63
CA ILE A 61 8.14 -12.09 1.43
C ILE A 61 9.04 -11.76 0.25
N ARG A 62 9.44 -12.78 -0.49
CA ARG A 62 10.13 -12.63 -1.76
C ARG A 62 9.23 -13.11 -2.88
N ILE A 63 9.03 -12.27 -3.88
CA ILE A 63 8.26 -12.57 -5.08
C ILE A 63 9.25 -12.65 -6.23
N THR A 64 9.38 -13.84 -6.82
CA THR A 64 10.25 -14.05 -7.97
C THR A 64 9.42 -14.36 -9.19
N LEU A 65 9.49 -13.49 -10.20
CA LEU A 65 8.79 -13.63 -11.47
C LEU A 65 9.60 -14.56 -12.37
N LYS A 66 8.93 -15.57 -12.95
CA LYS A 66 9.56 -16.56 -13.84
C LYS A 66 9.24 -16.21 -15.29
N PRO A 67 10.17 -16.39 -16.22
CA PRO A 67 9.87 -16.30 -17.65
C PRO A 67 8.87 -17.38 -18.02
N SER A 68 8.00 -17.07 -18.99
CA SER A 68 7.07 -18.06 -19.53
C SER A 68 7.80 -19.05 -20.47
N ALA A 69 7.08 -20.11 -20.87
CA ALA A 69 7.57 -21.09 -21.84
C ALA A 69 7.86 -20.46 -23.22
N SER A 70 7.18 -19.39 -23.57
CA SER A 70 7.38 -18.61 -24.81
C SER A 70 8.57 -17.64 -24.74
N GLY A 71 9.21 -17.53 -23.60
CA GLY A 71 10.32 -16.59 -23.37
C GLY A 71 9.87 -15.18 -22.99
N SER A 72 8.57 -14.92 -22.87
CA SER A 72 8.07 -13.64 -22.33
C SER A 72 8.41 -13.51 -20.85
N VAL A 73 8.72 -12.30 -20.43
CA VAL A 73 9.16 -11.99 -19.08
C VAL A 73 8.33 -10.86 -18.50
N ILE A 74 7.96 -10.98 -17.23
CA ILE A 74 7.54 -9.83 -16.42
C ILE A 74 8.74 -9.36 -15.63
N ARG A 75 9.01 -8.06 -15.71
CA ARG A 75 10.05 -7.39 -14.96
C ARG A 75 9.41 -6.41 -13.97
N PRO A 76 9.72 -6.48 -12.67
CA PRO A 76 9.29 -5.46 -11.74
C PRO A 76 10.04 -4.16 -12.00
N ILE A 77 9.32 -3.04 -12.11
CA ILE A 77 9.88 -1.70 -12.35
C ILE A 77 10.02 -0.96 -11.03
N GLU A 78 8.93 -0.87 -10.28
CA GLU A 78 8.85 -0.12 -9.03
C GLU A 78 8.00 -0.87 -8.00
N SER A 79 8.38 -0.76 -6.74
CA SER A 79 7.59 -1.26 -5.62
C SER A 79 7.07 -0.12 -4.77
N HIS A 80 5.84 -0.25 -4.32
CA HIS A 80 5.16 0.77 -3.55
C HIS A 80 5.00 0.35 -2.10
N GLY A 81 5.43 1.23 -1.22
CA GLY A 81 5.36 1.04 0.22
C GLY A 81 6.72 1.08 0.92
N PRO A 82 6.73 1.37 2.23
CA PRO A 82 7.97 1.65 2.97
C PRO A 82 8.88 0.43 3.13
N HIS A 83 8.34 -0.78 2.99
CA HIS A 83 9.04 -2.03 3.25
C HIS A 83 9.12 -2.94 2.02
N ALA A 84 8.79 -2.43 0.84
CA ALA A 84 8.87 -3.17 -0.41
C ALA A 84 9.93 -2.55 -1.32
N LYS A 85 10.77 -3.40 -1.92
CA LYS A 85 11.85 -2.97 -2.83
C LYS A 85 11.99 -3.93 -3.99
N VAL A 86 12.29 -3.39 -5.17
CA VAL A 86 12.77 -4.18 -6.31
C VAL A 86 14.25 -4.50 -6.07
N VAL A 87 14.57 -5.78 -6.02
CA VAL A 87 15.94 -6.27 -5.75
C VAL A 87 16.72 -6.45 -7.06
N ASN A 88 16.05 -6.98 -8.08
CA ASN A 88 16.60 -7.19 -9.40
C ASN A 88 15.48 -7.31 -10.44
N GLU A 89 15.85 -7.59 -11.69
CA GLU A 89 14.93 -7.70 -12.83
C GLU A 89 13.80 -8.75 -12.68
N LYS A 90 13.82 -9.58 -11.65
CA LYS A 90 12.86 -10.68 -11.45
C LYS A 90 12.31 -10.74 -10.04
N THR A 91 12.84 -9.95 -9.11
CA THR A 91 12.59 -10.18 -7.70
C THR A 91 12.19 -8.90 -6.97
N VAL A 92 11.07 -8.98 -6.27
CA VAL A 92 10.62 -7.97 -5.30
C VAL A 92 10.72 -8.60 -3.91
N GLU A 93 11.26 -7.86 -2.95
CA GLU A 93 11.26 -8.22 -1.53
C GLU A 93 10.39 -7.25 -0.74
N CYS A 94 9.60 -7.81 0.18
CA CYS A 94 8.72 -7.07 1.07
C CYS A 94 9.02 -7.50 2.51
N GLU A 95 9.50 -6.57 3.32
CA GLU A 95 9.75 -6.83 4.74
C GLU A 95 8.48 -6.66 5.56
N MET A 96 8.27 -7.56 6.50
CA MET A 96 7.21 -7.52 7.49
C MET A 96 7.84 -7.53 8.87
N LEU A 97 7.79 -6.41 9.59
CA LEU A 97 8.44 -6.27 10.90
C LEU A 97 7.80 -7.21 11.93
N THR A 98 6.48 -7.19 12.01
CA THR A 98 5.69 -8.07 12.89
C THR A 98 4.49 -8.61 12.13
N ILE A 99 4.15 -9.86 12.39
CA ILE A 99 3.01 -10.55 11.79
C ILE A 99 2.00 -10.81 12.90
N TYR A 100 0.79 -10.27 12.73
CA TYR A 100 -0.31 -10.41 13.69
C TYR A 100 -1.34 -11.42 13.20
N ALA A 101 -2.08 -12.03 14.11
CA ALA A 101 -3.21 -12.89 13.78
C ALA A 101 -4.27 -12.08 13.02
N GLY A 102 -4.78 -12.62 11.92
CA GLY A 102 -5.77 -11.96 11.08
C GLY A 102 -5.21 -10.81 10.21
N LEU A 103 -3.89 -10.57 10.20
CA LEU A 103 -3.29 -9.55 9.35
C LEU A 103 -3.55 -9.85 7.87
N HIS A 104 -4.15 -8.87 7.19
CA HIS A 104 -4.24 -8.82 5.73
C HIS A 104 -3.39 -7.65 5.25
N LYS A 105 -2.47 -7.90 4.33
CA LYS A 105 -1.57 -6.89 3.80
C LYS A 105 -1.40 -7.05 2.31
N ASP A 106 -1.65 -5.97 1.58
CA ASP A 106 -1.48 -5.90 0.13
C ASP A 106 -0.17 -5.20 -0.21
N PHE A 107 0.57 -5.78 -1.13
CA PHE A 107 1.77 -5.19 -1.71
C PHE A 107 1.51 -4.85 -3.16
N VAL A 108 1.86 -3.63 -3.56
CA VAL A 108 1.68 -3.12 -4.92
C VAL A 108 3.04 -2.86 -5.52
N PHE A 109 3.25 -3.33 -6.73
CA PHE A 109 4.45 -3.06 -7.51
C PHE A 109 4.09 -3.00 -9.00
N ASP A 110 4.77 -2.13 -9.72
CA ASP A 110 4.60 -2.00 -11.16
C ASP A 110 5.47 -3.02 -11.88
N VAL A 111 4.94 -3.57 -12.96
CA VAL A 111 5.63 -4.55 -13.79
C VAL A 111 5.61 -4.12 -15.26
N GLU A 112 6.71 -4.38 -15.94
CA GLU A 112 6.82 -4.31 -17.37
C GLU A 112 6.66 -5.71 -17.96
N PHE A 113 5.80 -5.85 -18.94
CA PHE A 113 5.67 -7.09 -19.69
C PHE A 113 6.51 -7.01 -20.96
N ILE A 114 7.43 -7.95 -21.13
CA ILE A 114 8.32 -8.05 -22.31
C ILE A 114 7.93 -9.31 -23.08
N PRO A 115 7.28 -9.18 -24.24
CA PRO A 115 6.89 -10.33 -25.07
C PRO A 115 8.12 -11.11 -25.56
N GLY A 116 8.09 -12.45 -25.46
CA GLY A 116 9.19 -13.33 -25.86
C GLY A 116 9.14 -13.83 -27.30
N GLY A 117 8.06 -13.58 -28.03
CA GLY A 117 7.89 -14.06 -29.41
C GLY A 117 6.56 -13.65 -30.03
N THR A 118 6.33 -14.05 -31.29
CA THR A 118 5.05 -13.84 -31.97
C THR A 118 3.99 -14.76 -31.38
N HIS A 119 3.14 -14.22 -30.53
CA HIS A 119 1.97 -14.93 -30.02
C HIS A 119 0.79 -14.73 -30.98
N GLY A 120 0.21 -15.82 -31.40
CA GLY A 120 -0.99 -15.82 -32.24
C GLY A 120 -2.28 -15.48 -31.47
N GLY A 121 -2.21 -14.51 -30.54
CA GLY A 121 -3.38 -14.04 -29.79
C GLY A 121 -3.86 -14.96 -28.65
N GLU A 122 -3.11 -16.01 -28.31
CA GLU A 122 -3.44 -16.85 -27.15
C GLU A 122 -2.92 -16.22 -25.85
N PRO A 123 -3.71 -16.33 -24.75
CA PRO A 123 -3.29 -15.81 -23.45
C PRO A 123 -2.03 -16.51 -22.94
N GLU A 124 -1.06 -15.73 -22.50
CA GLU A 124 0.20 -16.24 -21.98
C GLU A 124 0.14 -16.46 -20.46
N GLU A 125 0.56 -17.65 -20.01
CA GLU A 125 0.64 -17.98 -18.60
C GLU A 125 2.03 -17.69 -18.05
N ILE A 126 2.10 -16.86 -17.01
CA ILE A 126 3.31 -16.47 -16.32
C ILE A 126 3.24 -16.95 -14.87
N GLU A 127 4.36 -17.41 -14.34
CA GLU A 127 4.47 -17.90 -12.99
C GLU A 127 5.24 -16.91 -12.10
N ALA A 128 4.71 -16.72 -10.88
CA ALA A 128 5.43 -16.07 -9.80
C ALA A 128 5.62 -17.06 -8.64
N GLU A 129 6.84 -17.16 -8.14
CA GLU A 129 7.13 -17.88 -6.91
C GLU A 129 7.09 -16.92 -5.74
N LEU A 130 6.16 -17.17 -4.80
CA LEU A 130 6.08 -16.47 -3.54
C LEU A 130 6.83 -17.29 -2.50
N TYR A 131 7.92 -16.73 -2.00
CA TYR A 131 8.67 -17.31 -0.89
C TYR A 131 8.43 -16.46 0.35
N PHE A 132 8.09 -17.10 1.46
CA PHE A 132 7.81 -16.45 2.72
C PHE A 132 8.64 -17.09 3.83
N GLU A 133 9.38 -16.26 4.58
CA GLU A 133 10.12 -16.66 5.76
C GLU A 133 9.81 -15.73 6.95
N PHE A 134 9.76 -16.29 8.15
CA PHE A 134 9.50 -15.54 9.37
C PHE A 134 9.97 -16.28 10.62
N ASN A 135 10.27 -15.52 11.67
CA ASN A 135 10.56 -16.04 12.99
C ASN A 135 9.26 -16.12 13.80
N LYS A 136 8.76 -17.32 14.04
CA LYS A 136 7.58 -17.52 14.88
C LYS A 136 7.96 -17.19 16.34
N LEU A 137 7.11 -16.45 17.03
CA LEU A 137 7.33 -16.10 18.45
C LEU A 137 7.45 -17.37 19.30
N GLY A 138 8.51 -17.43 20.10
CA GLY A 138 8.80 -18.59 20.95
C GLY A 138 9.44 -19.78 20.24
N ALA A 139 9.69 -19.72 18.95
CA ALA A 139 10.43 -20.75 18.21
C ALA A 139 11.88 -20.34 17.97
N GLN A 140 12.79 -21.32 17.95
CA GLN A 140 14.21 -21.09 17.65
C GLN A 140 14.48 -21.12 16.15
N ASP A 141 13.64 -21.78 15.38
CA ASP A 141 13.84 -22.02 13.95
C ASP A 141 13.05 -21.06 13.06
N LEU A 142 13.68 -20.65 11.99
CA LEU A 142 13.07 -19.86 10.92
C LEU A 142 12.08 -20.71 10.14
N THR A 143 10.81 -20.29 10.14
CA THR A 143 9.78 -20.95 9.32
C THR A 143 9.87 -20.43 7.89
N LYS A 144 9.83 -21.36 6.92
CA LYS A 144 9.92 -21.08 5.49
C LYS A 144 8.78 -21.78 4.76
N THR A 145 8.16 -21.09 3.82
CA THR A 145 7.16 -21.65 2.92
C THR A 145 7.24 -21.01 1.55
N SER A 146 6.84 -21.71 0.51
CA SER A 146 6.74 -21.16 -0.84
C SER A 146 5.44 -21.58 -1.51
N LYS A 147 4.97 -20.75 -2.44
CA LYS A 147 3.79 -21.02 -3.27
C LYS A 147 4.03 -20.48 -4.67
N ILE A 148 3.66 -21.26 -5.67
CA ILE A 148 3.64 -20.80 -7.07
C ILE A 148 2.25 -20.25 -7.36
N VAL A 149 2.19 -19.05 -7.90
CA VAL A 149 0.99 -18.39 -8.40
C VAL A 149 1.12 -18.23 -9.90
N LYS A 150 0.06 -18.55 -10.63
CA LYS A 150 -0.02 -18.39 -12.08
C LYS A 150 -0.99 -17.28 -12.39
N PHE A 151 -0.64 -16.46 -13.37
CA PHE A 151 -1.51 -15.43 -13.91
C PHE A 151 -1.39 -15.37 -15.42
N ARG A 152 -2.47 -14.94 -16.07
CA ARG A 152 -2.54 -14.84 -17.53
C ARG A 152 -2.38 -13.39 -17.95
N VAL A 153 -1.53 -13.18 -18.94
CA VAL A 153 -1.44 -11.92 -19.67
C VAL A 153 -2.25 -12.08 -20.95
N VAL A 154 -3.25 -11.24 -21.12
CA VAL A 154 -4.09 -11.19 -22.31
C VAL A 154 -3.76 -9.93 -23.06
N ASP A 155 -3.48 -10.04 -24.34
CA ASP A 155 -3.33 -8.88 -25.20
C ASP A 155 -4.74 -8.30 -25.45
N ASP A 156 -5.02 -7.16 -24.85
CA ASP A 156 -6.31 -6.47 -24.97
C ASP A 156 -6.40 -5.67 -26.29
N GLY A 157 -5.87 -6.25 -27.35
CA GLY A 157 -5.74 -5.77 -28.74
C GLY A 157 -6.59 -4.58 -29.17
N GLY A 158 -6.55 -3.49 -28.43
CA GLY A 158 -7.08 -2.17 -28.80
C GLY A 158 -8.50 -2.12 -29.40
N VAL A 159 -9.36 -3.03 -29.04
CA VAL A 159 -10.75 -3.07 -29.54
C VAL A 159 -11.63 -2.28 -28.59
N ASP A 160 -12.22 -1.22 -29.13
CA ASP A 160 -13.22 -0.37 -28.49
C ASP A 160 -14.14 -1.15 -27.56
N ALA A 161 -14.33 -0.65 -26.34
CA ALA A 161 -15.06 -1.23 -25.22
C ALA A 161 -16.58 -1.41 -25.46
N GLN A 162 -17.02 -1.73 -26.67
CA GLN A 162 -18.45 -1.81 -27.02
C GLN A 162 -18.96 -3.16 -27.57
N SER A 163 -18.15 -4.20 -27.67
CA SER A 163 -18.66 -5.45 -28.24
C SER A 163 -18.06 -6.72 -27.66
N GLN A 164 -18.20 -6.97 -26.37
CA GLN A 164 -18.22 -8.35 -25.84
C GLN A 164 -19.13 -8.46 -24.61
N GLN A 165 -20.41 -8.66 -24.86
CA GLN A 165 -21.34 -9.38 -23.98
C GLN A 165 -21.00 -10.88 -24.08
N GLY A 166 -19.83 -11.28 -23.57
CA GLY A 166 -19.42 -12.66 -23.40
C GLY A 166 -19.06 -12.84 -21.93
N GLN A 167 -19.66 -13.81 -21.27
CA GLN A 167 -19.51 -14.23 -19.87
C GLN A 167 -18.15 -13.81 -19.27
N VAL A 168 -18.11 -12.64 -18.65
CA VAL A 168 -17.01 -12.21 -17.81
C VAL A 168 -17.19 -12.99 -16.52
N ASP A 169 -16.26 -13.90 -16.23
CA ASP A 169 -16.17 -14.54 -14.93
C ASP A 169 -16.26 -13.45 -13.85
N SER A 170 -17.28 -13.53 -13.01
CA SER A 170 -17.54 -12.57 -11.92
C SER A 170 -16.34 -12.41 -10.97
N SER A 171 -15.41 -13.37 -10.97
CA SER A 171 -14.14 -13.34 -10.25
C SER A 171 -13.14 -12.34 -10.83
N ALA A 172 -13.08 -12.14 -12.15
CA ALA A 172 -12.16 -11.20 -12.79
C ALA A 172 -12.53 -9.73 -12.51
N SER A 173 -13.82 -9.42 -12.51
CA SER A 173 -14.32 -8.07 -12.18
C SER A 173 -14.02 -7.67 -10.73
N ASN A 174 -14.16 -8.60 -9.79
CA ASN A 174 -13.83 -8.35 -8.38
C ASN A 174 -12.33 -8.17 -8.14
N ASN A 175 -11.48 -8.91 -8.87
CA ASN A 175 -10.03 -8.78 -8.78
C ASN A 175 -9.56 -7.41 -9.29
N ASN A 176 -10.11 -6.91 -10.39
CA ASN A 176 -9.79 -5.57 -10.90
C ASN A 176 -10.18 -4.46 -9.91
N SER A 177 -11.31 -4.62 -9.22
CA SER A 177 -11.75 -3.68 -8.18
C SER A 177 -10.76 -3.63 -7.00
N ALA A 178 -10.29 -4.79 -6.51
CA ALA A 178 -9.33 -4.85 -5.42
C ALA A 178 -7.97 -4.26 -5.80
N VAL A 179 -7.48 -4.54 -7.01
CA VAL A 179 -6.23 -3.96 -7.54
C VAL A 179 -6.35 -2.45 -7.65
N THR A 180 -7.43 -1.94 -8.25
CA THR A 180 -7.66 -0.50 -8.40
C THR A 180 -7.68 0.21 -7.04
N LYS A 181 -8.37 -0.34 -6.04
CA LYS A 181 -8.40 0.23 -4.68
C LYS A 181 -7.01 0.33 -4.06
N ASN A 182 -6.20 -0.72 -4.19
CA ASN A 182 -4.85 -0.73 -3.64
C ASN A 182 -3.92 0.24 -4.36
N ILE A 183 -4.03 0.39 -5.67
CA ILE A 183 -3.31 1.40 -6.44
C ILE A 183 -3.68 2.80 -5.95
N LEU A 184 -4.97 3.11 -5.80
CA LEU A 184 -5.42 4.41 -5.29
C LEU A 184 -4.90 4.69 -3.88
N ARG A 185 -4.92 3.69 -2.99
CA ARG A 185 -4.38 3.80 -1.64
C ARG A 185 -2.89 4.16 -1.65
N VAL A 186 -2.11 3.50 -2.48
CA VAL A 186 -0.67 3.73 -2.60
C VAL A 186 -0.37 5.09 -3.20
N LYS A 187 -1.07 5.47 -4.26
CA LYS A 187 -0.97 6.80 -4.87
C LYS A 187 -1.31 7.91 -3.86
N ALA A 188 -2.39 7.73 -3.08
CA ALA A 188 -2.77 8.67 -2.02
C ALA A 188 -1.65 8.87 -1.00
N ALA A 189 -1.05 7.79 -0.52
CA ALA A 189 0.07 7.86 0.41
C ALA A 189 1.28 8.59 -0.19
N THR A 190 1.59 8.36 -1.46
CA THR A 190 2.66 9.04 -2.18
C THR A 190 2.37 10.53 -2.34
N VAL A 191 1.13 10.89 -2.71
CA VAL A 191 0.69 12.30 -2.82
C VAL A 191 0.85 13.01 -1.47
N LEU A 192 0.34 12.43 -0.39
CA LEU A 192 0.45 13.02 0.96
C LEU A 192 1.90 13.21 1.39
N LYS A 193 2.76 12.23 1.15
CA LYS A 193 4.20 12.33 1.44
C LYS A 193 4.85 13.47 0.65
N THR A 194 4.52 13.59 -0.64
CA THR A 194 5.04 14.66 -1.50
C THR A 194 4.51 16.02 -1.07
N VAL A 195 3.24 16.14 -0.72
CA VAL A 195 2.62 17.36 -0.17
C VAL A 195 3.34 17.82 1.09
N ASN A 196 3.63 16.92 2.03
CA ASN A 196 4.39 17.27 3.24
C ASN A 196 5.77 17.83 2.91
N THR A 197 6.47 17.23 1.94
CA THR A 197 7.79 17.70 1.49
C THR A 197 7.70 19.09 0.84
N LEU A 198 6.70 19.30 -0.01
CA LEU A 198 6.45 20.58 -0.69
C LEU A 198 6.06 21.68 0.31
N CYS A 199 5.24 21.37 1.31
CA CYS A 199 4.89 22.31 2.38
C CYS A 199 6.12 22.71 3.19
N ALA A 200 6.98 21.77 3.54
CA ALA A 200 8.25 22.07 4.22
C ALA A 200 9.19 22.95 3.37
N SER A 201 9.08 22.88 2.04
CA SER A 201 9.83 23.72 1.08
C SER A 201 9.08 25.01 0.69
N ASN A 202 7.98 25.34 1.36
CA ASN A 202 7.11 26.50 1.08
C ASN A 202 6.52 26.53 -0.35
N GLN A 203 6.32 25.37 -0.98
CA GLN A 203 5.78 25.21 -2.34
C GLN A 203 4.30 24.81 -2.32
N LYS A 204 3.46 25.59 -1.64
CA LYS A 204 2.04 25.29 -1.40
C LYS A 204 1.20 25.19 -2.69
N GLU A 205 1.50 26.00 -3.71
CA GLU A 205 0.75 25.97 -4.98
C GLU A 205 0.92 24.64 -5.73
N ILE A 206 2.14 24.09 -5.72
CA ILE A 206 2.44 22.79 -6.34
C ILE A 206 1.74 21.67 -5.54
N ALA A 207 1.79 21.76 -4.21
CA ALA A 207 1.09 20.82 -3.34
C ALA A 207 -0.43 20.83 -3.59
N LEU A 208 -1.03 22.01 -3.73
CA LEU A 208 -2.46 22.17 -4.05
C LEU A 208 -2.82 21.57 -5.41
N THR A 209 -1.97 21.79 -6.42
CA THR A 209 -2.17 21.20 -7.76
C THR A 209 -2.15 19.69 -7.72
N LEU A 210 -1.20 19.08 -6.99
CA LEU A 210 -1.10 17.63 -6.79
C LEU A 210 -2.34 17.05 -6.12
N VAL A 211 -2.78 17.63 -5.02
CA VAL A 211 -3.98 17.17 -4.29
C VAL A 211 -5.22 17.27 -5.16
N THR A 212 -5.40 18.42 -5.85
CA THR A 212 -6.56 18.64 -6.72
C THR A 212 -6.57 17.67 -7.89
N GLY A 213 -5.41 17.39 -8.49
CA GLY A 213 -5.27 16.40 -9.56
C GLY A 213 -5.68 15.00 -9.11
N PHE A 214 -5.25 14.59 -7.90
CA PHE A 214 -5.63 13.28 -7.35
C PHE A 214 -7.12 13.19 -6.98
N ILE A 215 -7.74 14.26 -6.45
CA ILE A 215 -9.20 14.32 -6.25
C ILE A 215 -9.92 14.09 -7.57
N SER A 216 -9.48 14.74 -8.66
CA SER A 216 -10.07 14.54 -9.99
C SER A 216 -9.85 13.13 -10.54
N GLU A 217 -8.80 12.42 -10.15
CA GLU A 217 -8.60 11.00 -10.46
C GLU A 217 -9.61 10.13 -9.69
N LEU A 218 -9.84 10.42 -8.39
CA LEU A 218 -10.84 9.72 -7.59
C LEU A 218 -12.28 9.89 -8.11
N GLU A 219 -12.60 11.03 -8.71
CA GLU A 219 -13.91 11.29 -9.32
C GLU A 219 -14.16 10.46 -10.59
N LYS A 220 -13.08 10.04 -11.28
CA LYS A 220 -13.14 9.22 -12.51
C LYS A 220 -13.17 7.72 -12.26
N VAL A 221 -13.14 7.30 -11.00
CA VAL A 221 -13.22 5.89 -10.63
C VAL A 221 -14.56 5.30 -11.05
N PRO A 222 -14.61 4.04 -11.54
CA PRO A 222 -15.86 3.39 -11.92
C PRO A 222 -16.94 3.48 -10.83
N THR A 223 -18.18 3.67 -11.24
CA THR A 223 -19.33 3.92 -10.34
C THR A 223 -19.49 2.86 -9.25
N GLY A 224 -19.07 1.61 -9.52
CA GLY A 224 -19.08 0.52 -8.51
C GLY A 224 -18.07 0.71 -7.37
N LEU A 225 -17.05 1.56 -7.54
CA LEU A 225 -16.03 1.83 -6.53
C LEU A 225 -16.26 3.15 -5.78
N THR A 226 -17.08 4.06 -6.29
CA THR A 226 -17.30 5.37 -5.65
C THR A 226 -17.98 5.25 -4.29
N ALA A 227 -18.77 4.19 -4.06
CA ALA A 227 -19.40 3.88 -2.78
C ALA A 227 -18.50 3.05 -1.83
N ASP A 228 -17.31 2.64 -2.27
CA ASP A 228 -16.40 1.87 -1.44
C ASP A 228 -15.86 2.72 -0.27
N PRO A 229 -15.92 2.22 0.97
CA PRO A 229 -15.48 2.97 2.15
C PRO A 229 -14.04 3.48 2.07
N LEU A 230 -13.13 2.73 1.44
CA LEU A 230 -11.74 3.15 1.25
C LEU A 230 -11.65 4.35 0.31
N VAL A 231 -12.35 4.31 -0.84
CA VAL A 231 -12.36 5.41 -1.81
C VAL A 231 -12.97 6.67 -1.21
N GLN A 232 -14.06 6.53 -0.44
CA GLN A 232 -14.67 7.64 0.28
C GLN A 232 -13.72 8.24 1.33
N CYS A 233 -13.02 7.38 2.09
CA CYS A 233 -12.01 7.82 3.05
C CYS A 233 -10.88 8.59 2.36
N LEU A 234 -10.33 8.07 1.26
CA LEU A 234 -9.28 8.74 0.48
C LEU A 234 -9.75 10.12 -0.02
N ASN A 235 -10.97 10.20 -0.55
CA ASN A 235 -11.54 11.47 -1.01
C ASN A 235 -11.70 12.47 0.13
N SER A 236 -12.19 12.03 1.29
CA SER A 236 -12.33 12.86 2.49
C SER A 236 -10.98 13.40 2.97
N VAL A 237 -9.95 12.55 3.06
CA VAL A 237 -8.58 12.93 3.47
C VAL A 237 -8.00 13.95 2.49
N MET A 238 -8.13 13.72 1.19
CA MET A 238 -7.61 14.64 0.18
C MET A 238 -8.33 15.98 0.16
N THR A 239 -9.65 15.98 0.34
CA THR A 239 -10.44 17.21 0.45
C THR A 239 -10.03 18.01 1.68
N THR A 240 -9.89 17.36 2.83
CA THR A 240 -9.38 18.00 4.04
C THR A 240 -7.99 18.59 3.84
N THR A 241 -7.09 17.84 3.21
CA THR A 241 -5.72 18.32 2.89
C THR A 241 -5.75 19.54 1.98
N LYS A 242 -6.63 19.56 0.97
CA LYS A 242 -6.84 20.71 0.09
C LYS A 242 -7.32 21.94 0.87
N ASP A 243 -8.32 21.79 1.74
CA ASP A 243 -8.88 22.86 2.55
C ASP A 243 -7.81 23.47 3.48
N LEU A 244 -6.96 22.63 4.08
CA LEU A 244 -5.82 23.08 4.90
C LEU A 244 -4.78 23.87 4.08
N LEU A 245 -4.47 23.42 2.87
CA LEU A 245 -3.56 24.13 1.97
C LEU A 245 -4.11 25.50 1.53
N LEU A 246 -5.43 25.61 1.37
CA LEU A 246 -6.10 26.88 1.06
C LEU A 246 -6.18 27.82 2.26
N GLY A 247 -5.89 27.35 3.47
CA GLY A 247 -5.89 28.17 4.68
C GLY A 247 -7.30 28.45 5.22
N ASP A 248 -8.25 27.53 5.01
CA ASP A 248 -9.61 27.66 5.59
C ASP A 248 -9.56 27.31 7.10
N PRO A 249 -9.64 28.33 7.99
CA PRO A 249 -9.52 28.10 9.44
C PRO A 249 -10.72 27.39 10.05
N SER A 250 -11.84 27.27 9.32
CA SER A 250 -13.07 26.65 9.83
C SER A 250 -13.00 25.13 9.91
N LYS A 251 -12.00 24.50 9.30
CA LYS A 251 -11.79 23.05 9.24
C LYS A 251 -10.46 22.56 9.84
N SER A 252 -9.71 23.47 10.49
CA SER A 252 -8.38 23.17 11.04
C SER A 252 -8.42 22.42 12.38
N ASN A 253 -9.02 21.23 12.40
CA ASN A 253 -8.71 20.26 13.47
C ASN A 253 -7.45 19.43 13.17
N PHE A 254 -6.79 19.69 12.07
CA PHE A 254 -5.51 19.10 11.67
C PHE A 254 -4.52 20.22 11.37
N LYS A 255 -3.65 20.55 12.31
CA LYS A 255 -2.44 21.34 12.00
C LYS A 255 -1.45 20.42 11.30
N ILE A 256 -1.17 20.71 10.01
CA ILE A 256 0.05 20.22 9.37
C ILE A 256 1.17 21.09 9.96
N GLU A 257 1.84 20.58 11.00
CA GLU A 257 2.99 21.29 11.56
C GLU A 257 4.20 21.17 10.62
N ASN A 258 4.85 22.33 10.44
CA ASN A 258 6.10 22.52 9.71
C ASN A 258 7.27 21.75 10.32
#